data_014c71438dc4b01205da3dba6b9d431e
#
_entry.id   014c71438dc4b01205da3dba6b9d431e
#
_cell.length_a   1.000
_cell.length_b   1.000
_cell.length_c   1.000
_cell.angle_alpha   90.00
_cell.angle_beta   90.00
_cell.angle_gamma   90.00
#
_symmetry.space_group_name_H-M   'P 1'
#
loop_
_entity.id
_entity.type
_entity.pdbx_description
1 polymer ?
#
loop_
_entity_poly.entity_id
_entity_poly.type
_entity_poly.pdbx_seq_one_letter_code
_entity_poly.pdbx_strand_id
1 'polypeptide(L)'
;MKLSGIPCAACGKKFTPEDDVVVCPECGTPYHRACYKELGHCVHADRHAEGYVWQPPQGPGPSVPLEQQNTAGQEGYLMCSRCGTVNPADRERCELCGYPLKETGEKIPGGDRTAQEGGSTFAEYVKDQYNVNPNEKLGSELTAREVAAYVGPNALNFLYKFRAMLERKTPVSFNFAAFLFTGLYCFYRKMYTLGIIALAVKLACYIPFAVYYIPYFKEALAAGATTLSELINITTLSPYYQPLMTTSAIVQYGGLILSVLCALFFNHFYLKKVTEQVRIQRYRGHASAGTEQYYQNLSRVGGTSPLAVFLVVIGILSVSSILSSIFLM
;
A
#
# COMPACT_ATOMS: atom_id res chain seq x y z
N MET A 1 -3.59 -24.36 13.21
CA MET A 1 -2.44 -24.77 12.35
C MET A 1 -3.00 -25.49 11.14
N LYS A 2 -2.69 -25.06 9.92
CA LYS A 2 -3.10 -25.80 8.71
C LYS A 2 -2.03 -26.85 8.42
N LEU A 3 -2.28 -28.09 8.79
CA LEU A 3 -1.39 -29.23 8.54
C LEU A 3 -1.65 -29.89 7.16
N SER A 4 -2.56 -29.34 6.37
CA SER A 4 -2.91 -29.83 5.03
C SER A 4 -1.69 -29.84 4.10
N GLY A 5 -1.45 -30.96 3.43
CA GLY A 5 -0.33 -31.17 2.52
C GLY A 5 0.95 -31.74 3.18
N ILE A 6 1.02 -31.75 4.52
CA ILE A 6 2.14 -32.37 5.26
C ILE A 6 1.93 -33.88 5.34
N PRO A 7 2.99 -34.71 5.23
CA PRO A 7 2.84 -36.16 5.35
C PRO A 7 2.71 -36.60 6.82
N CYS A 8 1.86 -37.57 7.09
CA CYS A 8 1.80 -38.25 8.39
C CYS A 8 3.11 -39.00 8.63
N ALA A 9 3.73 -38.85 9.82
CA ALA A 9 5.00 -39.43 10.14
C ALA A 9 4.98 -41.00 10.21
N ALA A 10 3.78 -41.59 10.38
CA ALA A 10 3.63 -43.06 10.45
C ALA A 10 3.36 -43.66 9.07
N CYS A 11 2.42 -43.14 8.28
CA CYS A 11 1.98 -43.77 7.04
C CYS A 11 2.42 -43.01 5.75
N GLY A 12 3.04 -41.82 5.87
CA GLY A 12 3.54 -41.05 4.75
C GLY A 12 2.45 -40.35 3.90
N LYS A 13 1.16 -40.62 4.13
CA LYS A 13 0.07 -39.95 3.38
C LYS A 13 -0.06 -38.50 3.82
N LYS A 14 -0.28 -37.59 2.86
CA LYS A 14 -0.47 -36.16 3.12
C LYS A 14 -1.81 -35.91 3.79
N PHE A 15 -1.83 -35.03 4.79
CA PHE A 15 -3.05 -34.61 5.44
C PHE A 15 -3.96 -33.81 4.50
N THR A 16 -5.24 -34.11 4.56
CA THR A 16 -6.32 -33.35 3.94
C THR A 16 -7.05 -32.50 4.98
N PRO A 17 -7.87 -31.51 4.59
CA PRO A 17 -8.63 -30.70 5.54
C PRO A 17 -9.64 -31.51 6.40
N GLU A 18 -9.99 -32.71 5.96
CA GLU A 18 -10.99 -33.58 6.59
C GLU A 18 -10.37 -34.64 7.52
N ASP A 19 -9.04 -34.76 7.53
CA ASP A 19 -8.35 -35.75 8.35
C ASP A 19 -8.33 -35.38 9.82
N ASP A 20 -8.58 -36.38 10.68
CA ASP A 20 -8.43 -36.24 12.14
C ASP A 20 -6.96 -36.40 12.52
N VAL A 21 -6.32 -35.27 12.78
CA VAL A 21 -4.87 -35.17 13.04
C VAL A 21 -4.61 -35.00 14.55
N VAL A 22 -3.61 -35.72 15.04
CA VAL A 22 -3.04 -35.58 16.39
C VAL A 22 -1.55 -35.26 16.28
N VAL A 23 -1.01 -34.57 17.27
CA VAL A 23 0.41 -34.27 17.36
C VAL A 23 1.00 -34.89 18.60
N CYS A 24 2.25 -35.34 18.51
CA CYS A 24 2.97 -35.81 19.67
C CYS A 24 3.11 -34.68 20.71
N PRO A 25 2.74 -34.91 21.99
CA PRO A 25 2.80 -33.85 22.99
C PRO A 25 4.23 -33.39 23.35
N GLU A 26 5.24 -34.20 23.08
CA GLU A 26 6.64 -33.89 23.41
C GLU A 26 7.36 -33.16 22.26
N CYS A 27 7.24 -33.68 21.03
CA CYS A 27 8.00 -33.12 19.90
C CYS A 27 7.15 -32.44 18.83
N GLY A 28 5.80 -32.48 18.89
CA GLY A 28 4.92 -31.85 17.93
C GLY A 28 4.74 -32.59 16.59
N THR A 29 5.31 -33.79 16.40
CA THR A 29 5.19 -34.57 15.14
C THR A 29 3.74 -34.92 14.85
N PRO A 30 3.21 -34.65 13.64
CA PRO A 30 1.82 -34.88 13.29
C PRO A 30 1.54 -36.27 12.75
N TYR A 31 0.38 -36.83 13.12
CA TYR A 31 -0.10 -38.16 12.73
C TYR A 31 -1.60 -38.11 12.45
N HIS A 32 -2.10 -39.03 11.57
CA HIS A 32 -3.51 -39.38 11.64
C HIS A 32 -3.80 -40.05 12.99
N ARG A 33 -4.90 -39.74 13.65
CA ARG A 33 -5.25 -40.30 14.96
C ARG A 33 -5.25 -41.84 14.96
N ALA A 34 -5.75 -42.44 13.87
CA ALA A 34 -5.73 -43.89 13.70
C ALA A 34 -4.30 -44.44 13.69
N CYS A 35 -3.40 -43.82 12.91
CA CYS A 35 -1.99 -44.23 12.80
C CYS A 35 -1.25 -44.08 14.13
N TYR A 36 -1.51 -43.01 14.89
CA TYR A 36 -0.87 -42.83 16.20
C TYR A 36 -1.32 -43.85 17.23
N LYS A 37 -2.64 -44.22 17.21
CA LYS A 37 -3.18 -45.27 18.05
C LYS A 37 -2.61 -46.65 17.72
N GLU A 38 -2.45 -46.94 16.44
CA GLU A 38 -1.89 -48.24 15.96
C GLU A 38 -0.41 -48.35 16.29
N LEU A 39 0.35 -47.28 16.14
CA LEU A 39 1.79 -47.26 16.45
C LEU A 39 2.07 -47.30 17.97
N GLY A 40 1.19 -46.72 18.79
CA GLY A 40 1.28 -46.69 20.24
C GLY A 40 2.37 -45.76 20.82
N HIS A 41 3.25 -45.22 20.00
CA HIS A 41 4.34 -44.32 20.41
C HIS A 41 4.71 -43.34 19.28
N CYS A 42 5.51 -42.31 19.60
CA CYS A 42 6.04 -41.41 18.59
C CYS A 42 7.20 -42.06 17.82
N VAL A 43 7.29 -41.88 16.49
CA VAL A 43 8.42 -42.38 15.68
C VAL A 43 9.78 -41.75 16.08
N HIS A 44 9.74 -40.62 16.80
CA HIS A 44 10.91 -39.91 17.30
C HIS A 44 11.04 -40.01 18.83
N ALA A 45 10.45 -41.05 19.47
CA ALA A 45 10.44 -41.19 20.91
C ALA A 45 11.86 -41.29 21.52
N ASP A 46 12.79 -41.87 20.78
CA ASP A 46 14.21 -41.97 21.10
C ASP A 46 14.91 -40.61 21.21
N ARG A 47 14.40 -39.59 20.49
CA ARG A 47 14.99 -38.25 20.43
C ARG A 47 14.32 -37.24 21.38
N HIS A 48 13.25 -37.62 22.08
CA HIS A 48 12.57 -36.75 23.03
C HIS A 48 13.49 -36.30 24.17
N ALA A 49 14.32 -37.21 24.67
CA ALA A 49 15.30 -36.90 25.72
C ALA A 49 16.35 -35.84 25.32
N GLU A 50 16.58 -35.66 24.01
CA GLU A 50 17.50 -34.70 23.44
C GLU A 50 16.81 -33.36 23.13
N GLY A 51 15.51 -33.20 23.46
CA GLY A 51 14.75 -31.98 23.19
C GLY A 51 14.34 -31.80 21.73
N TYR A 52 14.24 -32.89 20.97
CA TYR A 52 13.83 -32.84 19.56
C TYR A 52 12.44 -32.23 19.40
N VAL A 53 12.34 -31.23 18.52
CA VAL A 53 11.07 -30.60 18.08
C VAL A 53 10.89 -30.87 16.59
N TRP A 54 9.75 -31.45 16.25
CA TRP A 54 9.40 -31.72 14.86
C TRP A 54 9.20 -30.41 14.07
N GLN A 55 9.73 -30.39 12.86
CA GLN A 55 9.53 -29.31 11.90
C GLN A 55 8.86 -29.83 10.62
N PRO A 56 7.92 -29.09 10.02
CA PRO A 56 7.30 -29.50 8.76
C PRO A 56 8.37 -29.69 7.68
N PRO A 57 8.27 -30.76 6.85
CA PRO A 57 9.19 -30.95 5.75
C PRO A 57 9.18 -29.73 4.83
N GLN A 58 10.31 -29.11 4.67
CA GLN A 58 10.52 -28.09 3.65
C GLN A 58 10.47 -28.80 2.29
N GLY A 59 9.68 -28.28 1.33
CA GLY A 59 9.59 -28.83 -0.01
C GLY A 59 10.99 -28.94 -0.67
N PRO A 60 11.17 -29.77 -1.71
CA PRO A 60 12.49 -30.06 -2.28
C PRO A 60 13.13 -28.79 -2.82
N GLY A 61 13.98 -28.17 -2.02
CA GLY A 61 15.02 -27.28 -2.50
C GLY A 61 16.11 -28.12 -3.17
N PRO A 62 16.84 -27.62 -4.18
CA PRO A 62 17.90 -28.36 -4.81
C PRO A 62 18.95 -28.76 -3.75
N SER A 63 19.20 -30.07 -3.65
CA SER A 63 20.23 -30.65 -2.78
C SER A 63 21.60 -30.26 -3.32
N VAL A 64 22.22 -29.24 -2.69
CA VAL A 64 23.63 -28.92 -2.89
C VAL A 64 24.41 -29.57 -1.75
N PRO A 65 25.53 -30.29 -2.02
CA PRO A 65 26.32 -30.94 -0.98
C PRO A 65 26.91 -29.92 0.00
N LEU A 66 26.89 -30.28 1.29
CA LEU A 66 27.27 -29.46 2.47
C LEU A 66 28.75 -29.01 2.53
N GLU A 67 29.60 -29.34 1.55
CA GLU A 67 31.05 -29.12 1.67
C GLU A 67 31.61 -27.89 0.91
N GLN A 68 30.78 -27.02 0.31
CA GLN A 68 31.29 -25.85 -0.43
C GLN A 68 30.65 -24.50 -0.06
N GLN A 69 30.13 -24.34 1.15
CA GLN A 69 29.55 -23.06 1.60
C GLN A 69 30.36 -22.33 2.68
N ASN A 70 31.68 -22.30 2.55
CA ASN A 70 32.54 -21.39 3.31
C ASN A 70 33.15 -20.32 2.42
N THR A 71 32.30 -19.51 1.77
CA THR A 71 32.67 -18.18 1.29
C THR A 71 31.54 -17.19 1.59
N ALA A 72 31.78 -16.39 2.61
CA ALA A 72 31.11 -15.21 3.09
C ALA A 72 30.24 -14.47 2.07
N GLY A 73 28.96 -14.80 1.95
CA GLY A 73 27.94 -13.97 1.36
C GLY A 73 26.99 -13.55 2.47
N GLN A 74 26.87 -12.27 2.76
CA GLN A 74 25.95 -11.72 3.75
C GLN A 74 24.53 -12.22 3.47
N GLU A 75 24.10 -13.24 4.23
CA GLU A 75 22.69 -13.71 4.24
C GLU A 75 21.84 -12.67 4.97
N GLY A 76 21.36 -11.70 4.26
CA GLY A 76 20.47 -10.66 4.76
C GLY A 76 19.34 -10.42 3.77
N TYR A 77 18.35 -9.66 4.19
CA TYR A 77 17.28 -9.19 3.32
C TYR A 77 17.30 -7.66 3.23
N LEU A 78 16.98 -7.14 2.05
CA LEU A 78 16.82 -5.71 1.79
C LEU A 78 15.37 -5.40 1.44
N MET A 79 14.79 -4.41 2.08
CA MET A 79 13.48 -3.89 1.69
C MET A 79 13.67 -2.86 0.58
N CYS A 80 12.95 -3.02 -0.51
CA CYS A 80 12.96 -2.06 -1.59
C CYS A 80 12.32 -0.75 -1.14
N SER A 81 13.09 0.34 -1.09
CA SER A 81 12.60 1.67 -0.70
C SER A 81 11.51 2.21 -1.62
N ARG A 82 11.39 1.67 -2.85
CA ARG A 82 10.39 2.09 -3.81
C ARG A 82 9.05 1.40 -3.64
N CYS A 83 8.99 0.07 -3.55
CA CYS A 83 7.74 -0.70 -3.54
C CYS A 83 7.44 -1.38 -2.20
N GLY A 84 8.42 -1.46 -1.29
CA GLY A 84 8.29 -2.12 0.00
C GLY A 84 8.51 -3.63 -0.02
N THR A 85 8.82 -4.24 -1.18
CA THR A 85 9.06 -5.69 -1.29
C THR A 85 10.39 -6.06 -0.65
N VAL A 86 10.39 -7.18 0.09
CA VAL A 86 11.59 -7.77 0.68
C VAL A 86 12.30 -8.61 -0.37
N ASN A 87 13.62 -8.40 -0.53
CA ASN A 87 14.47 -9.09 -1.49
C ASN A 87 15.69 -9.66 -0.78
N PRO A 88 16.30 -10.75 -1.28
CA PRO A 88 17.60 -11.20 -0.81
C PRO A 88 18.68 -10.11 -0.98
N ALA A 89 19.61 -10.02 -0.04
CA ALA A 89 20.62 -8.96 -0.02
C ALA A 89 21.66 -9.06 -1.16
N ASP A 90 21.80 -10.21 -1.79
CA ASP A 90 22.64 -10.46 -2.95
C ASP A 90 22.07 -9.86 -4.24
N ARG A 91 20.79 -9.51 -4.25
CA ARG A 91 20.12 -8.94 -5.43
C ARG A 91 20.54 -7.50 -5.68
N GLU A 92 20.83 -7.21 -6.94
CA GLU A 92 21.11 -5.83 -7.37
C GLU A 92 19.84 -5.01 -7.57
N ARG A 93 18.76 -5.68 -7.94
CA ARG A 93 17.48 -5.07 -8.26
C ARG A 93 16.31 -5.79 -7.61
N CYS A 94 15.29 -5.02 -7.24
CA CYS A 94 14.05 -5.54 -6.70
C CYS A 94 13.35 -6.49 -7.69
N GLU A 95 13.01 -7.69 -7.24
CA GLU A 95 12.33 -8.71 -8.05
C GLU A 95 10.96 -8.23 -8.54
N LEU A 96 10.25 -7.44 -7.73
CA LEU A 96 8.91 -6.98 -8.06
C LEU A 96 8.91 -5.76 -8.99
N CYS A 97 9.70 -4.71 -8.72
CA CYS A 97 9.60 -3.44 -9.44
C CYS A 97 10.85 -3.06 -10.25
N GLY A 98 11.91 -3.86 -10.21
CA GLY A 98 13.17 -3.61 -10.93
C GLY A 98 14.03 -2.47 -10.37
N TYR A 99 13.67 -1.86 -9.22
CA TYR A 99 14.41 -0.74 -8.64
C TYR A 99 15.77 -1.19 -8.08
N PRO A 100 16.86 -0.40 -8.21
CA PRO A 100 18.16 -0.76 -7.64
C PRO A 100 18.10 -0.89 -6.12
N LEU A 101 18.69 -1.94 -5.56
CA LEU A 101 18.68 -2.23 -4.13
C LEU A 101 19.97 -1.86 -3.42
N LYS A 102 21.14 -2.02 -4.07
CA LYS A 102 22.44 -1.82 -3.42
C LYS A 102 22.71 -0.39 -2.97
N GLU A 103 22.15 0.59 -3.67
CA GLU A 103 22.33 2.01 -3.35
C GLU A 103 21.19 2.59 -2.51
N THR A 104 20.02 1.94 -2.49
CA THR A 104 18.77 2.53 -1.99
C THR A 104 17.95 1.60 -1.12
N GLY A 105 18.35 0.31 -1.01
CA GLY A 105 17.65 -0.67 -0.19
C GLY A 105 17.88 -0.41 1.30
N GLU A 106 16.79 -0.41 2.09
CA GLU A 106 16.84 -0.29 3.53
C GLU A 106 17.08 -1.67 4.15
N LYS A 107 18.11 -1.80 4.99
CA LYS A 107 18.37 -3.04 5.73
C LYS A 107 17.25 -3.27 6.74
N ILE A 108 16.70 -4.47 6.75
CA ILE A 108 15.67 -4.85 7.72
C ILE A 108 16.33 -5.05 9.07
N PRO A 109 15.88 -4.35 10.13
CA PRO A 109 16.38 -4.59 11.48
C PRO A 109 16.16 -6.07 11.87
N GLY A 110 17.22 -6.77 12.25
CA GLY A 110 17.19 -8.20 12.60
C GLY A 110 17.55 -9.14 11.44
N GLY A 111 17.96 -8.63 10.28
CA GLY A 111 18.46 -9.42 9.15
C GLY A 111 19.91 -9.93 9.31
N ASP A 112 20.67 -9.44 10.29
CA ASP A 112 21.98 -9.99 10.65
C ASP A 112 21.75 -11.18 11.60
N ARG A 113 21.81 -12.37 11.04
CA ARG A 113 21.80 -13.60 11.84
C ARG A 113 23.17 -13.86 12.42
N THR A 114 23.33 -13.60 13.71
CA THR A 114 24.02 -14.57 14.56
C THR A 114 23.02 -15.69 14.77
N ALA A 115 23.33 -16.86 14.25
CA ALA A 115 22.49 -18.03 14.27
C ALA A 115 21.99 -18.31 15.70
N GLN A 116 20.68 -18.13 15.91
CA GLN A 116 19.96 -18.78 16.98
C GLN A 116 18.89 -19.65 16.31
N GLU A 117 19.14 -20.94 16.39
CA GLU A 117 18.32 -22.01 15.83
C GLU A 117 16.86 -21.87 16.28
N GLY A 118 15.92 -21.91 15.34
CA GLY A 118 14.56 -22.36 15.60
C GLY A 118 13.40 -21.38 15.40
N GLY A 119 13.59 -20.13 14.98
CA GLY A 119 12.50 -19.21 14.71
C GLY A 119 12.55 -18.63 13.29
N SER A 120 11.45 -18.66 12.53
CA SER A 120 11.35 -17.90 11.31
C SER A 120 11.64 -16.43 11.63
N THR A 121 12.63 -15.83 10.94
CA THR A 121 12.95 -14.44 11.16
C THR A 121 11.77 -13.54 10.73
N PHE A 122 11.64 -12.39 11.36
CA PHE A 122 10.64 -11.38 10.96
C PHE A 122 10.68 -11.12 9.44
N ALA A 123 11.87 -11.16 8.84
CA ALA A 123 12.04 -11.01 7.39
C ALA A 123 11.42 -12.16 6.58
N GLU A 124 11.51 -13.42 7.03
CA GLU A 124 10.85 -14.56 6.39
C GLU A 124 9.33 -14.50 6.56
N TYR A 125 8.86 -14.13 7.75
CA TYR A 125 7.42 -13.91 7.99
C TYR A 125 6.87 -12.82 7.07
N VAL A 126 7.57 -11.69 6.94
CA VAL A 126 7.18 -10.61 6.02
C VAL A 126 7.26 -11.08 4.57
N LYS A 127 8.28 -11.85 4.18
CA LYS A 127 8.42 -12.41 2.83
C LYS A 127 7.25 -13.34 2.50
N ASP A 128 6.88 -14.25 3.38
CA ASP A 128 5.78 -15.19 3.15
C ASP A 128 4.42 -14.49 3.12
N GLN A 129 4.23 -13.48 3.97
CA GLN A 129 2.99 -12.72 4.02
C GLN A 129 2.82 -11.76 2.82
N TYR A 130 3.93 -11.23 2.28
CA TYR A 130 3.94 -10.23 1.20
C TYR A 130 4.56 -10.76 -0.10
N ASN A 131 4.73 -12.08 -0.24
CA ASN A 131 5.29 -12.68 -1.44
C ASN A 131 4.29 -12.57 -2.60
N VAL A 132 4.44 -11.50 -3.39
CA VAL A 132 3.68 -11.30 -4.62
C VAL A 132 4.52 -11.84 -5.78
N ASN A 133 4.00 -12.83 -6.49
CA ASN A 133 4.67 -13.31 -7.71
C ASN A 133 4.68 -12.19 -8.76
N PRO A 134 5.86 -11.73 -9.23
CA PRO A 134 5.95 -10.65 -10.21
C PRO A 134 5.18 -10.93 -11.51
N ASN A 135 5.08 -12.21 -11.90
CA ASN A 135 4.39 -12.66 -13.11
C ASN A 135 2.90 -12.95 -12.89
N GLU A 136 2.41 -12.78 -11.65
CA GLU A 136 1.00 -12.95 -11.36
C GLU A 136 0.14 -11.97 -12.17
N LYS A 137 -0.92 -12.49 -12.77
CA LYS A 137 -1.87 -11.67 -13.53
C LYS A 137 -2.89 -11.02 -12.60
N LEU A 138 -3.01 -9.71 -12.69
CA LEU A 138 -4.10 -8.94 -12.11
C LEU A 138 -5.17 -8.69 -13.18
N GLY A 139 -6.27 -9.43 -13.11
CA GLY A 139 -7.27 -9.44 -14.18
C GLY A 139 -6.73 -10.06 -15.47
N SER A 140 -7.21 -9.58 -16.62
CA SER A 140 -6.82 -10.12 -17.94
C SER A 140 -5.61 -9.43 -18.56
N GLU A 141 -5.26 -8.22 -18.09
CA GLU A 141 -4.36 -7.33 -18.84
C GLU A 141 -3.05 -6.97 -18.14
N LEU A 142 -2.98 -7.05 -16.81
CA LEU A 142 -1.84 -6.57 -16.03
C LEU A 142 -1.05 -7.69 -15.38
N THR A 143 0.27 -7.48 -15.21
CA THR A 143 1.09 -8.28 -14.29
C THR A 143 1.41 -7.50 -13.02
N ALA A 144 1.66 -8.20 -11.92
CA ALA A 144 2.02 -7.57 -10.65
C ALA A 144 3.29 -6.69 -10.81
N ARG A 145 4.26 -7.15 -11.61
CA ARG A 145 5.50 -6.41 -11.90
C ARG A 145 5.23 -5.09 -12.64
N GLU A 146 4.35 -5.09 -13.64
CA GLU A 146 3.98 -3.88 -14.36
C GLU A 146 3.29 -2.85 -13.45
N VAL A 147 2.34 -3.34 -12.63
CA VAL A 147 1.68 -2.48 -11.64
C VAL A 147 2.68 -1.91 -10.66
N ALA A 148 3.59 -2.73 -10.12
CA ALA A 148 4.60 -2.29 -9.16
C ALA A 148 5.59 -1.30 -9.78
N ALA A 149 6.04 -1.55 -11.01
CA ALA A 149 6.94 -0.64 -11.74
C ALA A 149 6.28 0.73 -11.98
N TYR A 150 4.99 0.74 -12.38
CA TYR A 150 4.25 1.98 -12.63
C TYR A 150 3.89 2.73 -11.33
N VAL A 151 3.34 2.04 -10.33
CA VAL A 151 2.87 2.65 -9.07
C VAL A 151 4.03 3.20 -8.24
N GLY A 152 5.16 2.49 -8.18
CA GLY A 152 6.32 2.88 -7.40
C GLY A 152 6.07 2.80 -5.89
N PRO A 153 6.19 3.93 -5.15
CA PRO A 153 6.02 3.92 -3.70
C PRO A 153 4.66 3.35 -3.28
N ASN A 154 4.70 2.44 -2.29
CA ASN A 154 3.52 1.77 -1.75
C ASN A 154 2.82 0.80 -2.72
N ALA A 155 3.55 0.26 -3.71
CA ALA A 155 2.99 -0.62 -4.74
C ALA A 155 2.29 -1.85 -4.18
N LEU A 156 2.84 -2.49 -3.14
CA LEU A 156 2.23 -3.65 -2.49
C LEU A 156 0.80 -3.38 -2.01
N ASN A 157 0.59 -2.26 -1.31
CA ASN A 157 -0.73 -1.89 -0.82
C ASN A 157 -1.74 -1.70 -1.98
N PHE A 158 -1.29 -1.09 -3.10
CA PHE A 158 -2.13 -0.97 -4.28
C PHE A 158 -2.41 -2.32 -4.96
N LEU A 159 -1.43 -3.21 -5.02
CA LEU A 159 -1.61 -4.56 -5.58
C LEU A 159 -2.70 -5.33 -4.83
N TYR A 160 -2.68 -5.33 -3.48
CA TYR A 160 -3.73 -5.96 -2.68
C TYR A 160 -5.11 -5.35 -2.92
N LYS A 161 -5.19 -4.01 -2.96
CA LYS A 161 -6.46 -3.32 -3.21
C LYS A 161 -6.98 -3.59 -4.61
N PHE A 162 -6.12 -3.56 -5.62
CA PHE A 162 -6.49 -3.85 -7.02
C PHE A 162 -6.95 -5.29 -7.19
N ARG A 163 -6.24 -6.26 -6.58
CA ARG A 163 -6.66 -7.67 -6.56
C ARG A 163 -8.05 -7.81 -5.95
N ALA A 164 -8.26 -7.28 -4.75
CA ALA A 164 -9.55 -7.36 -4.06
C ALA A 164 -10.70 -6.70 -4.86
N MET A 165 -10.43 -5.57 -5.53
CA MET A 165 -11.40 -4.90 -6.38
C MET A 165 -11.76 -5.72 -7.62
N LEU A 166 -10.78 -6.34 -8.27
CA LEU A 166 -10.96 -7.17 -9.47
C LEU A 166 -11.69 -8.48 -9.13
N GLU A 167 -11.33 -9.16 -8.05
CA GLU A 167 -11.98 -10.39 -7.58
C GLU A 167 -13.44 -10.14 -7.17
N ARG A 168 -13.68 -9.08 -6.41
CA ARG A 168 -15.03 -8.73 -5.93
C ARG A 168 -15.86 -8.00 -6.98
N LYS A 169 -15.28 -7.64 -8.12
CA LYS A 169 -15.93 -6.84 -9.19
C LYS A 169 -16.56 -5.54 -8.65
N THR A 170 -15.90 -4.90 -7.69
CA THR A 170 -16.40 -3.67 -7.05
C THR A 170 -15.50 -2.48 -7.39
N PRO A 171 -16.07 -1.29 -7.71
CA PRO A 171 -15.28 -0.08 -7.93
C PRO A 171 -14.85 0.61 -6.62
N VAL A 172 -15.28 0.10 -5.47
CA VAL A 172 -15.11 0.76 -4.18
C VAL A 172 -13.94 0.14 -3.41
N SER A 173 -13.00 1.00 -3.01
CA SER A 173 -11.87 0.61 -2.17
C SER A 173 -11.35 1.83 -1.42
N PHE A 174 -11.37 1.80 -0.09
CA PHE A 174 -11.02 2.95 0.73
C PHE A 174 -9.53 3.31 0.63
N ASN A 175 -9.26 4.61 0.42
CA ASN A 175 -7.91 5.17 0.40
C ASN A 175 -7.81 6.33 1.38
N PHE A 176 -7.15 6.10 2.52
CA PHE A 176 -7.03 7.08 3.60
C PHE A 176 -6.30 8.37 3.17
N ALA A 177 -5.24 8.25 2.36
CA ALA A 177 -4.53 9.43 1.86
C ALA A 177 -5.41 10.27 0.92
N ALA A 178 -6.25 9.63 0.09
CA ALA A 178 -7.22 10.33 -0.75
C ALA A 178 -8.33 10.99 0.08
N PHE A 179 -8.71 10.42 1.21
CA PHE A 179 -9.63 11.04 2.18
C PHE A 179 -9.06 12.33 2.75
N LEU A 180 -7.84 12.28 3.30
CA LEU A 180 -7.21 13.42 3.97
C LEU A 180 -6.83 14.54 2.98
N PHE A 181 -6.17 14.19 1.90
CA PHE A 181 -5.57 15.15 0.98
C PHE A 181 -6.42 15.41 -0.27
N THR A 182 -7.50 14.65 -0.48
CA THR A 182 -8.46 14.80 -1.59
C THR A 182 -7.78 15.06 -2.94
N GLY A 183 -7.97 16.24 -3.54
CA GLY A 183 -7.38 16.62 -4.81
C GLY A 183 -5.86 16.66 -4.85
N LEU A 184 -5.19 17.05 -3.74
CA LEU A 184 -3.73 17.09 -3.66
C LEU A 184 -3.11 15.69 -3.82
N TYR A 185 -3.77 14.65 -3.27
CA TYR A 185 -3.33 13.28 -3.47
C TYR A 185 -3.44 12.83 -4.93
N CYS A 186 -4.43 13.35 -5.66
CA CYS A 186 -4.53 13.13 -7.10
C CYS A 186 -3.32 13.72 -7.86
N PHE A 187 -2.90 14.93 -7.52
CA PHE A 187 -1.68 15.55 -8.10
C PHE A 187 -0.43 14.75 -7.72
N TYR A 188 -0.33 14.29 -6.47
CA TYR A 188 0.77 13.45 -6.02
C TYR A 188 0.90 12.17 -6.85
N ARG A 189 -0.22 11.52 -7.20
CA ARG A 189 -0.28 10.31 -8.04
C ARG A 189 -0.36 10.59 -9.55
N LYS A 190 -0.05 11.83 -9.96
CA LYS A 190 -0.08 12.30 -11.36
C LYS A 190 -1.45 12.16 -12.04
N MET A 191 -2.55 12.08 -11.24
CA MET A 191 -3.93 12.05 -11.75
C MET A 191 -4.46 13.48 -11.92
N TYR A 192 -3.81 14.27 -12.79
CA TYR A 192 -4.03 15.71 -12.88
C TYR A 192 -5.46 16.08 -13.21
N THR A 193 -6.10 15.40 -14.15
CA THR A 193 -7.51 15.66 -14.52
C THR A 193 -8.45 15.51 -13.32
N LEU A 194 -8.33 14.40 -12.57
CA LEU A 194 -9.14 14.19 -11.37
C LEU A 194 -8.81 15.21 -10.27
N GLY A 195 -7.54 15.57 -10.13
CA GLY A 195 -7.09 16.60 -9.18
C GLY A 195 -7.67 17.97 -9.48
N ILE A 196 -7.66 18.38 -10.77
CA ILE A 196 -8.26 19.64 -11.23
C ILE A 196 -9.77 19.65 -10.98
N ILE A 197 -10.48 18.56 -11.31
CA ILE A 197 -11.92 18.45 -11.07
C ILE A 197 -12.22 18.57 -9.57
N ALA A 198 -11.49 17.84 -8.72
CA ALA A 198 -11.68 17.90 -7.27
C ALA A 198 -11.42 19.31 -6.70
N LEU A 199 -10.39 20.00 -7.23
CA LEU A 199 -10.07 21.37 -6.83
C LEU A 199 -11.16 22.35 -7.29
N ALA A 200 -11.65 22.21 -8.53
CA ALA A 200 -12.73 23.04 -9.09
C ALA A 200 -14.04 22.88 -8.29
N VAL A 201 -14.41 21.64 -7.94
CA VAL A 201 -15.60 21.38 -7.10
C VAL A 201 -15.43 22.04 -5.73
N LYS A 202 -14.27 21.92 -5.10
CA LYS A 202 -13.97 22.53 -3.81
C LYS A 202 -14.06 24.06 -3.87
N LEU A 203 -13.53 24.65 -4.94
CA LEU A 203 -13.63 26.10 -5.20
C LEU A 203 -15.07 26.54 -5.42
N ALA A 204 -15.85 25.79 -6.20
CA ALA A 204 -17.26 26.08 -6.42
C ALA A 204 -18.09 26.07 -5.12
N CYS A 205 -17.78 25.16 -4.19
CA CYS A 205 -18.39 25.16 -2.86
C CYS A 205 -17.94 26.37 -2.02
N TYR A 206 -16.72 26.86 -2.21
CA TYR A 206 -16.17 27.98 -1.43
C TYR A 206 -16.66 29.34 -1.87
N ILE A 207 -16.96 29.54 -3.17
CA ILE A 207 -17.39 30.85 -3.71
C ILE A 207 -18.61 31.43 -2.97
N PRO A 208 -19.72 30.71 -2.77
CA PRO A 208 -20.89 31.27 -2.05
C PRO A 208 -20.55 31.72 -0.62
N PHE A 209 -19.69 30.99 0.05
CA PHE A 209 -19.22 31.36 1.37
C PHE A 209 -18.39 32.67 1.33
N ALA A 210 -17.46 32.77 0.38
CA ALA A 210 -16.60 33.95 0.25
C ALA A 210 -17.39 35.23 -0.03
N VAL A 211 -18.47 35.16 -0.81
CA VAL A 211 -19.34 36.32 -1.11
C VAL A 211 -19.93 36.97 0.14
N TYR A 212 -20.28 36.19 1.15
CA TYR A 212 -20.82 36.70 2.41
C TYR A 212 -19.72 36.91 3.47
N TYR A 213 -18.72 36.07 3.50
CA TYR A 213 -17.66 36.12 4.51
C TYR A 213 -16.77 37.36 4.38
N ILE A 214 -16.44 37.78 3.16
CA ILE A 214 -15.52 38.89 2.92
C ILE A 214 -16.12 40.22 3.40
N PRO A 215 -17.35 40.64 3.00
CA PRO A 215 -17.99 41.84 3.52
C PRO A 215 -18.18 41.80 5.04
N TYR A 216 -18.61 40.63 5.56
CA TYR A 216 -18.76 40.40 6.99
C TYR A 216 -17.46 40.68 7.73
N PHE A 217 -16.35 40.13 7.25
CA PHE A 217 -15.04 40.29 7.87
C PHE A 217 -14.57 41.76 7.89
N LYS A 218 -14.83 42.48 6.80
CA LYS A 218 -14.54 43.93 6.72
C LYS A 218 -15.36 44.75 7.72
N GLU A 219 -16.64 44.48 7.83
CA GLU A 219 -17.50 45.15 8.82
C GLU A 219 -17.09 44.82 10.25
N ALA A 220 -16.76 43.59 10.52
CA ALA A 220 -16.30 43.16 11.85
C ALA A 220 -14.99 43.85 12.26
N LEU A 221 -14.03 43.98 11.35
CA LEU A 221 -12.78 44.72 11.61
C LEU A 221 -13.05 46.21 11.80
N ALA A 222 -13.93 46.82 11.00
CA ALA A 222 -14.32 48.24 11.13
C ALA A 222 -15.05 48.49 12.44
N ALA A 223 -15.79 47.52 12.99
CA ALA A 223 -16.42 47.58 14.31
C ALA A 223 -15.46 47.33 15.49
N GLY A 224 -14.16 47.08 15.19
CA GLY A 224 -13.12 46.91 16.23
C GLY A 224 -13.01 45.48 16.78
N ALA A 225 -13.55 44.47 16.07
CA ALA A 225 -13.38 43.09 16.47
C ALA A 225 -11.91 42.65 16.37
N THR A 226 -11.34 42.19 17.48
CA THR A 226 -9.93 41.78 17.60
C THR A 226 -9.80 40.29 17.93
N THR A 227 -10.88 39.67 18.42
CA THR A 227 -10.90 38.27 18.82
C THR A 227 -11.86 37.43 17.98
N LEU A 228 -11.59 36.12 17.93
CA LEU A 228 -12.44 35.17 17.21
C LEU A 228 -13.87 35.12 17.79
N SER A 229 -14.03 35.30 19.10
CA SER A 229 -15.33 35.35 19.77
C SER A 229 -16.15 36.58 19.39
N GLU A 230 -15.52 37.74 19.24
CA GLU A 230 -16.17 38.95 18.73
C GLU A 230 -16.61 38.79 17.29
N LEU A 231 -15.76 38.20 16.41
CA LEU A 231 -16.09 37.86 15.05
C LEU A 231 -17.32 36.92 14.95
N ILE A 232 -17.50 35.96 15.86
CA ILE A 232 -18.64 35.05 15.84
C ILE A 232 -19.92 35.75 16.30
N ASN A 233 -19.85 36.67 17.26
CA ASN A 233 -21.01 37.34 17.83
C ASN A 233 -21.63 38.40 16.91
N ILE A 234 -20.88 38.96 15.99
CA ILE A 234 -21.39 39.97 15.03
C ILE A 234 -22.42 39.38 14.04
N THR A 235 -22.43 38.07 13.83
CA THR A 235 -23.42 37.39 12.96
C THR A 235 -24.88 37.57 13.43
N THR A 236 -25.09 38.01 14.66
CA THR A 236 -26.42 38.31 15.23
C THR A 236 -26.91 39.71 14.88
N LEU A 237 -26.05 40.58 14.34
CA LEU A 237 -26.34 42.02 14.18
C LEU A 237 -26.96 42.41 12.86
N SER A 238 -26.78 41.64 11.75
CA SER A 238 -27.39 41.97 10.46
C SER A 238 -28.04 40.77 9.79
N PRO A 239 -29.31 40.85 9.40
CA PRO A 239 -30.00 39.78 8.62
C PRO A 239 -29.30 39.46 7.30
N TYR A 240 -28.53 40.40 6.75
CA TYR A 240 -27.78 40.21 5.52
C TYR A 240 -26.76 39.05 5.60
N TYR A 241 -26.20 38.81 6.79
CA TYR A 241 -25.19 37.78 7.00
C TYR A 241 -25.75 36.41 7.44
N GLN A 242 -27.08 36.26 7.57
CA GLN A 242 -27.69 34.96 7.89
C GLN A 242 -27.29 33.85 6.90
N PRO A 243 -27.17 34.08 5.57
CA PRO A 243 -26.69 33.08 4.61
C PRO A 243 -25.27 32.58 4.89
N LEU A 244 -24.47 33.27 5.68
CA LEU A 244 -23.10 32.86 6.02
C LEU A 244 -23.07 31.49 6.73
N MET A 245 -24.03 31.23 7.64
CA MET A 245 -24.13 29.94 8.30
C MET A 245 -24.44 28.79 7.32
N THR A 246 -25.42 29.02 6.40
CA THR A 246 -25.77 28.03 5.38
C THR A 246 -24.64 27.79 4.39
N THR A 247 -23.98 28.86 3.93
CA THR A 247 -22.87 28.74 2.98
C THR A 247 -21.63 28.11 3.62
N SER A 248 -21.35 28.37 4.89
CA SER A 248 -20.29 27.69 5.64
C SER A 248 -20.56 26.19 5.78
N ALA A 249 -21.82 25.81 6.04
CA ALA A 249 -22.23 24.40 6.07
C ALA A 249 -22.04 23.72 4.69
N ILE A 250 -22.34 24.39 3.60
CA ILE A 250 -22.08 23.89 2.22
C ILE A 250 -20.59 23.62 2.01
N VAL A 251 -19.71 24.54 2.41
CA VAL A 251 -18.25 24.34 2.32
C VAL A 251 -17.80 23.13 3.13
N GLN A 252 -18.28 23.02 4.37
CA GLN A 252 -17.87 21.97 5.30
C GLN A 252 -18.37 20.59 4.85
N TYR A 253 -19.67 20.45 4.62
CA TYR A 253 -20.28 19.18 4.23
C TYR A 253 -19.96 18.81 2.77
N GLY A 254 -19.95 19.78 1.85
CA GLY A 254 -19.54 19.55 0.47
C GLY A 254 -18.09 19.10 0.36
N GLY A 255 -17.20 19.71 1.14
CA GLY A 255 -15.80 19.27 1.25
C GLY A 255 -15.65 17.87 1.81
N LEU A 256 -16.42 17.52 2.86
CA LEU A 256 -16.42 16.19 3.46
C LEU A 256 -16.95 15.12 2.48
N ILE A 257 -18.07 15.40 1.82
CA ILE A 257 -18.64 14.49 0.80
C ILE A 257 -17.62 14.24 -0.30
N LEU A 258 -17.00 15.29 -0.82
CA LEU A 258 -15.95 15.17 -1.83
C LEU A 258 -14.78 14.31 -1.35
N SER A 259 -14.33 14.50 -0.10
CA SER A 259 -13.26 13.70 0.50
C SER A 259 -13.63 12.23 0.61
N VAL A 260 -14.87 11.92 1.01
CA VAL A 260 -15.38 10.54 1.09
C VAL A 260 -15.47 9.92 -0.30
N LEU A 261 -16.00 10.63 -1.30
CA LEU A 261 -16.07 10.13 -2.67
C LEU A 261 -14.67 9.88 -3.24
N CYS A 262 -13.73 10.80 -3.03
CA CYS A 262 -12.35 10.59 -3.42
C CYS A 262 -11.75 9.37 -2.71
N ALA A 263 -11.99 9.19 -1.41
CA ALA A 263 -11.48 8.04 -0.66
C ALA A 263 -11.99 6.70 -1.20
N LEU A 264 -13.27 6.62 -1.55
CA LEU A 264 -13.93 5.38 -2.00
C LEU A 264 -13.56 5.00 -3.43
N PHE A 265 -13.48 5.98 -4.34
CA PHE A 265 -13.34 5.74 -5.79
C PHE A 265 -11.93 5.99 -6.33
N PHE A 266 -11.02 6.60 -5.56
CA PHE A 266 -9.67 6.89 -6.01
C PHE A 266 -8.97 5.68 -6.60
N ASN A 267 -8.99 4.54 -5.89
CA ASN A 267 -8.29 3.33 -6.31
C ASN A 267 -8.85 2.77 -7.62
N HIS A 268 -10.15 2.91 -7.88
CA HIS A 268 -10.77 2.52 -9.15
C HIS A 268 -10.24 3.35 -10.31
N PHE A 269 -10.27 4.67 -10.19
CA PHE A 269 -9.74 5.55 -11.24
C PHE A 269 -8.24 5.38 -11.43
N TYR A 270 -7.52 5.10 -10.34
CA TYR A 270 -6.09 4.85 -10.42
C TYR A 270 -5.77 3.54 -11.11
N LEU A 271 -6.49 2.46 -10.81
CA LEU A 271 -6.37 1.18 -11.51
C LEU A 271 -6.62 1.35 -13.02
N LYS A 272 -7.71 2.05 -13.39
CA LYS A 272 -8.03 2.34 -14.79
C LYS A 272 -6.88 3.09 -15.48
N LYS A 273 -6.31 4.09 -14.82
CA LYS A 273 -5.15 4.82 -15.32
C LYS A 273 -3.91 3.93 -15.47
N VAL A 274 -3.61 3.09 -14.48
CA VAL A 274 -2.49 2.13 -14.53
C VAL A 274 -2.64 1.23 -15.74
N THR A 275 -3.83 0.62 -15.93
CA THR A 275 -4.13 -0.27 -17.05
C THR A 275 -3.91 0.44 -18.39
N GLU A 276 -4.44 1.65 -18.54
CA GLU A 276 -4.30 2.42 -19.77
C GLU A 276 -2.83 2.78 -20.07
N GLN A 277 -2.08 3.20 -19.05
CA GLN A 277 -0.67 3.55 -19.24
C GLN A 277 0.20 2.33 -19.55
N VAL A 278 -0.03 1.21 -18.90
CA VAL A 278 0.65 -0.06 -19.24
C VAL A 278 0.34 -0.45 -20.69
N ARG A 279 -0.92 -0.36 -21.11
CA ARG A 279 -1.32 -0.65 -22.50
C ARG A 279 -0.61 0.27 -23.50
N ILE A 280 -0.57 1.59 -23.23
CA ILE A 280 0.15 2.56 -24.07
C ILE A 280 1.64 2.23 -24.17
N GLN A 281 2.28 1.89 -23.05
CA GLN A 281 3.72 1.58 -23.05
C GLN A 281 4.03 0.24 -23.76
N ARG A 282 3.17 -0.75 -23.63
CA ARG A 282 3.28 -1.99 -24.41
C ARG A 282 3.16 -1.72 -25.91
N TYR A 283 2.20 -0.88 -26.31
CA TYR A 283 2.01 -0.54 -27.72
C TYR A 283 3.19 0.23 -28.31
N ARG A 284 3.74 1.18 -27.55
CA ARG A 284 4.93 1.96 -27.97
C ARG A 284 6.21 1.15 -28.02
N GLY A 285 6.31 0.11 -27.20
CA GLY A 285 7.51 -0.71 -27.01
C GLY A 285 7.37 -2.14 -27.49
N HIS A 286 6.65 -2.43 -28.59
CA HIS A 286 6.35 -3.78 -29.07
C HIS A 286 7.52 -4.77 -29.07
N ALA A 287 8.77 -4.31 -29.35
CA ALA A 287 9.95 -5.15 -29.34
C ALA A 287 10.61 -5.31 -27.95
N SER A 288 10.21 -4.51 -26.95
CA SER A 288 10.88 -4.43 -25.65
C SER A 288 9.94 -4.76 -24.46
N ALA A 289 8.68 -5.16 -24.72
CA ALA A 289 7.76 -5.53 -23.66
C ALA A 289 8.34 -6.68 -22.82
N GLY A 290 8.38 -6.49 -21.49
CA GLY A 290 8.99 -7.45 -20.56
C GLY A 290 10.49 -7.27 -20.32
N THR A 291 11.17 -6.40 -21.06
CA THR A 291 12.59 -6.07 -20.81
C THR A 291 12.75 -5.11 -19.64
N GLU A 292 13.94 -5.03 -19.07
CA GLU A 292 14.28 -4.10 -18.00
C GLU A 292 14.02 -2.64 -18.42
N GLN A 293 14.36 -2.29 -19.66
CA GLN A 293 14.13 -0.96 -20.23
C GLN A 293 12.62 -0.61 -20.26
N TYR A 294 11.76 -1.57 -20.56
CA TYR A 294 10.30 -1.39 -20.51
C TYR A 294 9.84 -1.04 -19.09
N TYR A 295 10.30 -1.76 -18.06
CA TYR A 295 9.94 -1.48 -16.68
C TYR A 295 10.51 -0.14 -16.18
N GLN A 296 11.69 0.25 -16.61
CA GLN A 296 12.25 1.57 -16.34
C GLN A 296 11.40 2.69 -16.97
N ASN A 297 10.93 2.52 -18.18
CA ASN A 297 10.03 3.47 -18.84
C ASN A 297 8.68 3.58 -18.09
N LEU A 298 8.08 2.44 -17.69
CA LEU A 298 6.88 2.44 -16.84
C LEU A 298 7.12 3.23 -15.55
N SER A 299 8.28 3.07 -14.92
CA SER A 299 8.61 3.74 -13.68
C SER A 299 8.79 5.25 -13.82
N ARG A 300 9.28 5.73 -14.96
CA ARG A 300 9.41 7.17 -15.27
C ARG A 300 8.06 7.84 -15.50
N VAL A 301 7.19 7.17 -16.26
CA VAL A 301 5.83 7.67 -16.55
C VAL A 301 4.96 7.64 -15.30
N GLY A 302 5.07 6.57 -14.53
CA GLY A 302 4.34 6.36 -13.28
C GLY A 302 4.96 7.06 -12.07
N GLY A 303 4.80 6.43 -10.90
CA GLY A 303 5.31 6.91 -9.62
C GLY A 303 4.52 8.08 -9.05
N THR A 304 5.24 8.94 -8.35
CA THR A 304 4.67 10.11 -7.62
C THR A 304 5.31 11.41 -8.09
N SER A 305 4.62 12.52 -7.87
CA SER A 305 5.11 13.87 -8.19
C SER A 305 4.94 14.81 -6.99
N PRO A 306 5.88 14.84 -6.04
CA PRO A 306 5.87 15.81 -4.94
C PRO A 306 5.93 17.26 -5.45
N LEU A 307 6.68 17.50 -6.53
CA LEU A 307 6.77 18.82 -7.16
C LEU A 307 5.42 19.34 -7.63
N ALA A 308 4.56 18.47 -8.21
CA ALA A 308 3.22 18.89 -8.63
C ALA A 308 2.37 19.34 -7.44
N VAL A 309 2.46 18.64 -6.31
CA VAL A 309 1.76 19.05 -5.07
C VAL A 309 2.28 20.38 -4.59
N PHE A 310 3.58 20.57 -4.53
CA PHE A 310 4.22 21.81 -4.11
C PHE A 310 3.77 23.01 -4.98
N LEU A 311 3.77 22.86 -6.30
CA LEU A 311 3.33 23.92 -7.23
C LEU A 311 1.84 24.25 -7.05
N VAL A 312 0.98 23.24 -6.84
CA VAL A 312 -0.45 23.47 -6.59
C VAL A 312 -0.66 24.20 -5.27
N VAL A 313 0.04 23.82 -4.21
CA VAL A 313 -0.04 24.50 -2.90
C VAL A 313 0.42 25.95 -3.01
N ILE A 314 1.56 26.22 -3.65
CA ILE A 314 2.03 27.60 -3.87
C ILE A 314 1.00 28.38 -4.69
N GLY A 315 0.44 27.80 -5.75
CA GLY A 315 -0.59 28.46 -6.55
C GLY A 315 -1.82 28.84 -5.73
N ILE A 316 -2.31 27.94 -4.88
CA ILE A 316 -3.43 28.21 -3.97
C ILE A 316 -3.09 29.36 -2.99
N LEU A 317 -1.92 29.31 -2.38
CA LEU A 317 -1.48 30.35 -1.43
C LEU A 317 -1.30 31.70 -2.11
N SER A 318 -0.73 31.75 -3.31
CA SER A 318 -0.55 32.97 -4.09
C SER A 318 -1.90 33.60 -4.47
N VAL A 319 -2.84 32.80 -4.96
CA VAL A 319 -4.20 33.27 -5.28
C VAL A 319 -4.91 33.77 -4.02
N SER A 320 -4.82 33.05 -2.92
CA SER A 320 -5.39 33.46 -1.63
C SER A 320 -4.81 34.81 -1.14
N SER A 321 -3.49 35.00 -1.26
CA SER A 321 -2.82 36.25 -0.88
C SER A 321 -3.25 37.43 -1.75
N ILE A 322 -3.33 37.23 -3.07
CA ILE A 322 -3.80 38.27 -4.00
C ILE A 322 -5.25 38.66 -3.69
N LEU A 323 -6.13 37.68 -3.52
CA LEU A 323 -7.52 37.93 -3.15
C LEU A 323 -7.61 38.69 -1.83
N SER A 324 -6.86 38.28 -0.80
CA SER A 324 -6.83 38.98 0.48
C SER A 324 -6.38 40.44 0.32
N SER A 325 -5.36 40.71 -0.50
CA SER A 325 -4.89 42.07 -0.76
C SER A 325 -5.94 42.94 -1.44
N ILE A 326 -6.65 42.41 -2.46
CA ILE A 326 -7.72 43.13 -3.17
C ILE A 326 -8.91 43.38 -2.24
N PHE A 327 -9.24 42.48 -1.36
CA PHE A 327 -10.39 42.61 -0.46
C PHE A 327 -10.11 43.40 0.83
N LEU A 328 -8.85 43.59 1.20
CA LEU A 328 -8.47 44.45 2.34
C LEU A 328 -8.22 45.91 1.93
N MET A 329 -8.03 46.19 0.67
CA MET A 329 -8.10 47.55 0.09
C MET A 329 -9.56 47.99 -0.09
#